data_2f79feee568ab2daa8b97183764fea8f
#
_entry.id   2f79feee568ab2daa8b97183764fea8f
#
_cell.length_a   1.000
_cell.length_b   1.000
_cell.length_c   1.000
_cell.angle_alpha   90.00
_cell.angle_beta   90.00
_cell.angle_gamma   90.00
#
_symmetry.space_group_name_H-M   'P 1'
#
loop_
_entity.id
_entity.type
_entity.pdbx_description
1 polymer ?
#
loop_
_entity_poly.entity_id
_entity_poly.type
_entity_poly.pdbx_seq_one_letter_code
_entity_poly.pdbx_strand_id
1 'polypeptide(L)'
;MAAATTEEMTPAEQESVYFNNYPPPKNLPKHEALARAFIEYHTEANRRLVLVTSGGTTVPLENQTVRFIDNFSAGTRGATSAEYFLQEGYAVIFLHRQFSLLPYSRHYSHSTNCFLDFMDEAPPSSSSESANPGHGPIVVRSEYQDQMRDVLRKYRYAKQNNLLLLLPFTTVSEYLFELRMLAKLMRPLGSNALFYLAAAVSDFFIPRERMAEHKIQSSELPAHLDSSTSVAESEVYTGGLETHAGNSKKLVIGLDPVPKFLHRLVDGWAPNGSMVVSFKLETDPNLLVYKAQTALKRYSHHLVIGNLLSTRKWEVVFVTPDPPYERWIRVPKSRRSKSISGAEDQVGLAEARKARELVNRPSGETREDNEQKPASVSIADGVEIESLIIPELVKLHSNMIAKQQAKQQP
;
A
#
# COMPACT_ATOMS: atom_id res chain seq x y z
N MET A 1 32.56 28.34 -26.53
CA MET A 1 31.78 27.10 -26.41
C MET A 1 30.57 27.43 -25.58
N ALA A 2 29.38 27.48 -26.20
CA ALA A 2 28.15 27.81 -25.54
C ALA A 2 27.76 26.61 -24.63
N ALA A 3 27.49 26.90 -23.34
CA ALA A 3 26.92 25.94 -22.43
C ALA A 3 25.53 25.56 -22.97
N ALA A 4 25.36 24.28 -23.31
CA ALA A 4 24.07 23.73 -23.64
C ALA A 4 23.20 23.83 -22.37
N THR A 5 22.18 24.66 -22.41
CA THR A 5 21.10 24.66 -21.43
C THR A 5 20.41 23.30 -21.55
N THR A 6 20.54 22.46 -20.53
CA THR A 6 19.70 21.27 -20.37
C THR A 6 18.27 21.77 -20.21
N GLU A 7 17.48 21.76 -21.29
CA GLU A 7 16.04 21.97 -21.24
C GLU A 7 15.47 20.90 -20.29
N GLU A 8 14.81 21.33 -19.22
CA GLU A 8 14.13 20.41 -18.31
C GLU A 8 13.01 19.71 -19.10
N MET A 9 13.09 18.38 -19.21
CA MET A 9 12.08 17.55 -19.87
C MET A 9 10.72 17.80 -19.27
N THR A 10 9.71 17.95 -20.12
CA THR A 10 8.32 18.05 -19.69
C THR A 10 7.86 16.75 -18.98
N PRO A 11 6.83 16.81 -18.11
CA PRO A 11 6.30 15.60 -17.46
C PRO A 11 5.85 14.51 -18.45
N ALA A 12 5.38 14.88 -19.65
CA ALA A 12 4.99 13.93 -20.69
C ALA A 12 6.20 13.23 -21.34
N GLU A 13 7.29 13.95 -21.55
CA GLU A 13 8.55 13.40 -22.05
C GLU A 13 9.18 12.47 -21.02
N GLN A 14 9.22 12.87 -19.72
CA GLN A 14 9.67 12.02 -18.63
C GLN A 14 8.86 10.72 -18.53
N GLU A 15 7.53 10.80 -18.67
CA GLU A 15 6.65 9.64 -18.76
C GLU A 15 7.04 8.72 -19.91
N SER A 16 7.20 9.28 -21.12
CA SER A 16 7.53 8.52 -22.33
C SER A 16 8.87 7.81 -22.18
N VAL A 17 9.88 8.52 -21.73
CA VAL A 17 11.22 7.95 -21.47
C VAL A 17 11.15 6.82 -20.46
N TYR A 18 10.46 7.00 -19.34
CA TYR A 18 10.34 5.98 -18.32
C TYR A 18 9.71 4.69 -18.86
N PHE A 19 8.51 4.80 -19.47
CA PHE A 19 7.79 3.61 -19.95
C PHE A 19 8.41 2.95 -21.19
N ASN A 20 9.25 3.65 -21.94
CA ASN A 20 10.00 3.07 -23.05
C ASN A 20 11.25 2.32 -22.58
N ASN A 21 11.89 2.79 -21.49
CA ASN A 21 13.10 2.18 -20.94
C ASN A 21 12.82 0.96 -20.05
N TYR A 22 11.59 0.79 -19.56
CA TYR A 22 11.20 -0.34 -18.74
C TYR A 22 10.28 -1.28 -19.51
N PRO A 23 10.55 -2.60 -19.51
CA PRO A 23 9.61 -3.57 -20.09
C PRO A 23 8.34 -3.61 -19.26
N PRO A 24 7.16 -3.76 -19.91
CA PRO A 24 5.93 -3.95 -19.20
C PRO A 24 5.98 -5.23 -18.35
N PRO A 25 5.32 -5.25 -17.17
CA PRO A 25 5.24 -6.42 -16.32
C PRO A 25 4.64 -7.62 -17.07
N LYS A 26 5.15 -8.82 -16.81
CA LYS A 26 4.67 -10.05 -17.47
C LYS A 26 3.17 -10.29 -17.26
N ASN A 27 2.65 -9.92 -16.10
CA ASN A 27 1.24 -10.11 -15.74
C ASN A 27 0.32 -8.98 -16.26
N LEU A 28 0.87 -7.89 -16.80
CA LEU A 28 0.09 -6.73 -17.22
C LEU A 28 -1.05 -7.07 -18.20
N PRO A 29 -0.85 -7.89 -19.26
CA PRO A 29 -1.95 -8.23 -20.18
C PRO A 29 -3.07 -9.03 -19.49
N LYS A 30 -2.74 -9.91 -18.55
CA LYS A 30 -3.73 -10.66 -17.78
C LYS A 30 -4.51 -9.73 -16.85
N HIS A 31 -3.83 -8.82 -16.16
CA HIS A 31 -4.46 -7.85 -15.27
C HIS A 31 -5.33 -6.88 -16.06
N GLU A 32 -4.89 -6.47 -17.26
CA GLU A 32 -5.69 -5.63 -18.17
C GLU A 32 -7.00 -6.31 -18.55
N ALA A 33 -6.96 -7.57 -18.96
CA ALA A 33 -8.16 -8.32 -19.33
C ALA A 33 -9.16 -8.45 -18.17
N LEU A 34 -8.66 -8.78 -16.97
CA LEU A 34 -9.48 -8.86 -15.74
C LEU A 34 -10.11 -7.51 -15.38
N ALA A 35 -9.29 -6.45 -15.40
CA ALA A 35 -9.73 -5.10 -15.05
C ALA A 35 -10.75 -4.57 -16.08
N ARG A 36 -10.53 -4.81 -17.36
CA ARG A 36 -11.45 -4.42 -18.44
C ARG A 36 -12.83 -5.03 -18.23
N ALA A 37 -12.92 -6.35 -18.08
CA ALA A 37 -14.19 -7.04 -17.83
C ALA A 37 -14.89 -6.54 -16.55
N PHE A 38 -14.11 -6.29 -15.48
CA PHE A 38 -14.64 -5.76 -14.23
C PHE A 38 -15.20 -4.34 -14.39
N ILE A 39 -14.45 -3.46 -15.06
CA ILE A 39 -14.85 -2.06 -15.27
C ILE A 39 -16.06 -1.97 -16.19
N GLU A 40 -16.09 -2.73 -17.31
CA GLU A 40 -17.23 -2.79 -18.24
C GLU A 40 -18.50 -3.19 -17.51
N TYR A 41 -18.47 -4.29 -16.74
CA TYR A 41 -19.60 -4.76 -15.94
C TYR A 41 -20.17 -3.67 -14.99
N HIS A 42 -19.30 -2.92 -14.32
CA HIS A 42 -19.73 -1.89 -13.37
C HIS A 42 -20.10 -0.57 -14.06
N THR A 43 -19.57 -0.29 -15.24
CA THR A 43 -19.96 0.85 -16.06
C THR A 43 -21.41 0.66 -16.56
N GLU A 44 -21.74 -0.52 -17.07
CA GLU A 44 -23.11 -0.86 -17.49
C GLU A 44 -24.11 -0.79 -16.34
N ALA A 45 -23.69 -1.21 -15.15
CA ALA A 45 -24.51 -1.12 -13.94
C ALA A 45 -24.58 0.30 -13.36
N ASN A 46 -23.94 1.31 -13.98
CA ASN A 46 -23.79 2.69 -13.47
C ASN A 46 -23.30 2.74 -12.00
N ARG A 47 -22.43 1.82 -11.62
CA ARG A 47 -21.93 1.70 -10.26
C ARG A 47 -20.67 2.55 -10.06
N ARG A 48 -20.55 3.20 -8.89
CA ARG A 48 -19.31 3.86 -8.51
C ARG A 48 -18.20 2.84 -8.33
N LEU A 49 -17.02 3.16 -8.84
CA LEU A 49 -15.85 2.31 -8.77
C LEU A 49 -14.68 3.07 -8.16
N VAL A 50 -14.00 2.44 -7.20
CA VAL A 50 -12.79 2.98 -6.61
C VAL A 50 -11.58 2.10 -6.91
N LEU A 51 -10.50 2.71 -7.36
CA LEU A 51 -9.16 2.12 -7.38
C LEU A 51 -8.48 2.44 -6.06
N VAL A 52 -8.30 1.43 -5.21
CA VAL A 52 -7.54 1.53 -3.96
C VAL A 52 -6.15 0.96 -4.18
N THR A 53 -5.11 1.79 -3.95
CA THR A 53 -3.73 1.28 -3.96
C THR A 53 -3.24 1.06 -2.54
N SER A 54 -2.49 -0.03 -2.29
CA SER A 54 -2.16 -0.50 -0.94
C SER A 54 -0.79 -1.19 -0.86
N GLY A 55 -0.17 -1.11 0.31
CA GLY A 55 1.16 -1.65 0.54
C GLY A 55 2.28 -0.71 0.09
N GLY A 56 3.52 -1.19 0.10
CA GLY A 56 4.69 -0.41 -0.30
C GLY A 56 5.33 -0.94 -1.59
N THR A 57 5.95 -0.08 -2.39
CA THR A 57 6.72 -0.50 -3.56
C THR A 57 8.15 -0.82 -3.18
N THR A 58 8.78 -1.74 -3.91
CA THR A 58 10.21 -2.00 -3.83
C THR A 58 10.96 -1.41 -5.02
N VAL A 59 12.23 -1.07 -4.79
CA VAL A 59 13.19 -0.68 -5.82
C VAL A 59 14.26 -1.75 -5.88
N PRO A 60 14.30 -2.59 -6.94
CA PRO A 60 15.35 -3.57 -7.14
C PRO A 60 16.74 -2.90 -7.23
N LEU A 61 17.77 -3.53 -6.68
CA LEU A 61 19.15 -3.10 -6.81
C LEU A 61 19.88 -3.78 -7.98
N GLU A 62 19.38 -4.94 -8.40
CA GLU A 62 19.94 -5.74 -9.49
C GLU A 62 18.82 -6.18 -10.47
N ASN A 63 19.17 -6.37 -11.75
CA ASN A 63 18.26 -6.91 -12.77
C ASN A 63 17.79 -8.32 -12.38
N GLN A 64 18.71 -9.20 -11.95
CA GLN A 64 18.41 -10.48 -11.31
C GLN A 64 18.24 -10.25 -9.80
N THR A 65 17.13 -9.68 -9.42
CA THR A 65 16.86 -9.11 -8.11
C THR A 65 17.09 -10.10 -6.97
N VAL A 66 18.09 -9.80 -6.14
CA VAL A 66 18.35 -10.46 -4.85
C VAL A 66 18.08 -9.47 -3.71
N ARG A 67 18.36 -8.18 -3.93
CA ARG A 67 18.18 -7.11 -2.95
C ARG A 67 17.31 -6.00 -3.51
N PHE A 68 16.64 -5.30 -2.61
CA PHE A 68 15.78 -4.15 -2.96
C PHE A 68 15.70 -3.17 -1.80
N ILE A 69 15.45 -1.92 -2.13
CA ILE A 69 15.01 -0.91 -1.16
C ILE A 69 13.49 -1.01 -1.04
N ASP A 70 12.98 -1.01 0.19
CA ASP A 70 11.57 -1.21 0.48
C ASP A 70 10.94 0.03 1.12
N ASN A 71 9.87 0.54 0.54
CA ASN A 71 8.97 1.47 1.20
C ASN A 71 7.99 0.67 2.05
N PHE A 72 8.41 0.30 3.26
CA PHE A 72 7.65 -0.61 4.11
C PHE A 72 6.25 -0.08 4.43
N SER A 73 5.25 -0.88 4.08
CA SER A 73 3.85 -0.69 4.46
C SER A 73 3.14 -2.04 4.46
N ALA A 74 2.52 -2.42 5.56
CA ALA A 74 1.73 -3.65 5.64
C ALA A 74 0.43 -3.58 4.82
N GLY A 75 0.02 -2.39 4.37
CA GLY A 75 -1.20 -2.19 3.60
C GLY A 75 -2.48 -2.06 4.44
N THR A 76 -2.37 -1.86 5.75
CA THR A 76 -3.53 -1.76 6.65
C THR A 76 -4.52 -0.70 6.19
N ARG A 77 -4.04 0.52 5.88
CA ARG A 77 -4.90 1.63 5.44
C ARG A 77 -5.73 1.27 4.21
N GLY A 78 -5.08 0.73 3.19
CA GLY A 78 -5.77 0.37 1.94
C GLY A 78 -6.75 -0.79 2.13
N ALA A 79 -6.34 -1.87 2.82
CA ALA A 79 -7.18 -3.04 3.04
C ALA A 79 -8.44 -2.69 3.85
N THR A 80 -8.29 -1.94 4.95
CA THR A 80 -9.41 -1.48 5.77
C THR A 80 -10.34 -0.55 4.99
N SER A 81 -9.77 0.44 4.27
CA SER A 81 -10.57 1.36 3.45
C SER A 81 -11.36 0.64 2.36
N ALA A 82 -10.79 -0.38 1.72
CA ALA A 82 -11.47 -1.18 0.70
C ALA A 82 -12.74 -1.87 1.25
N GLU A 83 -12.68 -2.41 2.48
CA GLU A 83 -13.84 -3.01 3.13
C GLU A 83 -14.96 -1.98 3.37
N TYR A 84 -14.62 -0.77 3.82
CA TYR A 84 -15.60 0.30 4.01
C TYR A 84 -16.16 0.82 2.68
N PHE A 85 -15.36 0.95 1.61
CA PHE A 85 -15.88 1.27 0.28
C PHE A 85 -16.87 0.24 -0.25
N LEU A 86 -16.60 -1.06 -0.02
CA LEU A 86 -17.52 -2.14 -0.36
C LEU A 86 -18.84 -2.04 0.42
N GLN A 87 -18.79 -1.65 1.70
CA GLN A 87 -19.98 -1.40 2.53
C GLN A 87 -20.80 -0.19 2.04
N GLU A 88 -20.12 0.82 1.51
CA GLU A 88 -20.76 2.00 0.90
C GLU A 88 -21.23 1.76 -0.56
N GLY A 89 -21.19 0.51 -1.04
CA GLY A 89 -21.75 0.09 -2.33
C GLY A 89 -20.85 0.33 -3.54
N TYR A 90 -19.59 0.71 -3.34
CA TYR A 90 -18.62 0.80 -4.44
C TYR A 90 -18.17 -0.58 -4.93
N ALA A 91 -17.85 -0.67 -6.22
CA ALA A 91 -16.97 -1.71 -6.71
C ALA A 91 -15.51 -1.28 -6.43
N VAL A 92 -14.65 -2.21 -6.06
CA VAL A 92 -13.27 -1.94 -5.66
C VAL A 92 -12.29 -2.71 -6.53
N ILE A 93 -11.41 -2.00 -7.23
CA ILE A 93 -10.15 -2.56 -7.74
C ILE A 93 -9.10 -2.32 -6.67
N PHE A 94 -8.55 -3.38 -6.12
CA PHE A 94 -7.55 -3.34 -5.07
C PHE A 94 -6.17 -3.69 -5.63
N LEU A 95 -5.40 -2.65 -5.98
CA LEU A 95 -4.03 -2.76 -6.46
C LEU A 95 -3.10 -2.79 -5.26
N HIS A 96 -2.52 -3.95 -4.96
CA HIS A 96 -1.83 -4.16 -3.71
C HIS A 96 -0.44 -4.78 -3.89
N ARG A 97 0.47 -4.45 -2.97
CA ARG A 97 1.74 -5.16 -2.93
C ARG A 97 1.50 -6.63 -2.62
N GLN A 98 2.21 -7.51 -3.34
CA GLN A 98 2.23 -8.94 -3.04
C GLN A 98 2.64 -9.17 -1.58
N PHE A 99 1.94 -10.05 -0.88
CA PHE A 99 2.12 -10.35 0.56
C PHE A 99 1.73 -9.22 1.55
N SER A 100 1.14 -8.11 1.08
CA SER A 100 0.51 -7.14 1.98
C SER A 100 -0.88 -7.60 2.42
N LEU A 101 -1.43 -6.94 3.43
CA LEU A 101 -2.79 -7.19 3.92
C LEU A 101 -3.84 -7.02 2.83
N LEU A 102 -4.78 -7.96 2.77
CA LEU A 102 -5.90 -7.94 1.86
C LEU A 102 -7.21 -7.67 2.61
N PRO A 103 -8.22 -7.06 1.95
CA PRO A 103 -9.55 -6.91 2.53
C PRO A 103 -10.08 -8.25 3.03
N TYR A 104 -10.74 -8.24 4.18
CA TYR A 104 -11.31 -9.38 4.92
C TYR A 104 -10.29 -10.37 5.50
N SER A 105 -9.25 -10.79 4.75
CA SER A 105 -8.22 -11.68 5.29
C SER A 105 -7.30 -10.99 6.31
N ARG A 106 -7.22 -9.64 6.31
CA ARG A 106 -6.45 -8.85 7.28
C ARG A 106 -6.82 -9.16 8.74
N HIS A 107 -8.05 -9.59 8.99
CA HIS A 107 -8.52 -9.94 10.33
C HIS A 107 -7.84 -11.18 10.90
N TYR A 108 -7.22 -12.02 10.04
CA TYR A 108 -6.65 -13.32 10.40
C TYR A 108 -5.20 -13.53 9.94
N SER A 109 -4.62 -12.53 9.23
CA SER A 109 -3.32 -12.65 8.56
C SER A 109 -2.28 -11.83 9.23
N HIS A 110 -1.68 -11.65 10.08
CA HIS A 110 -0.68 -10.84 10.78
C HIS A 110 -1.04 -10.60 12.26
N SER A 111 -1.88 -11.46 12.83
CA SER A 111 -2.03 -11.50 14.27
C SER A 111 -0.79 -12.19 14.89
N THR A 112 -0.57 -11.96 16.16
CA THR A 112 0.41 -12.71 16.94
C THR A 112 0.10 -14.19 17.01
N ASN A 113 -1.11 -14.59 16.62
CA ASN A 113 -1.60 -15.95 16.61
C ASN A 113 -1.49 -16.55 15.20
N CYS A 114 -1.12 -17.82 15.11
CA CYS A 114 -1.18 -18.57 13.88
C CYS A 114 -2.64 -18.69 13.41
N PHE A 115 -2.90 -18.66 12.10
CA PHE A 115 -4.24 -18.87 11.56
C PHE A 115 -4.89 -20.17 12.08
N LEU A 116 -4.09 -21.19 12.33
CA LEU A 116 -4.56 -22.46 12.88
C LEU A 116 -5.13 -22.33 14.31
N ASP A 117 -4.76 -21.31 15.07
CA ASP A 117 -5.28 -21.09 16.42
C ASP A 117 -6.77 -20.73 16.43
N PHE A 118 -7.33 -20.34 15.28
CA PHE A 118 -8.77 -20.10 15.12
C PHE A 118 -9.58 -21.35 14.85
N MET A 119 -8.92 -22.51 14.61
CA MET A 119 -9.55 -23.77 14.23
C MET A 119 -9.41 -24.82 15.32
N ASP A 120 -10.31 -25.79 15.27
CA ASP A 120 -10.28 -26.98 16.15
C ASP A 120 -10.84 -28.19 15.40
N GLU A 121 -10.57 -29.40 15.88
CA GLU A 121 -11.17 -30.61 15.37
C GLU A 121 -12.35 -30.99 16.27
N ALA A 122 -13.56 -30.96 15.71
CA ALA A 122 -14.75 -31.33 16.44
C ALA A 122 -14.78 -32.85 16.67
N PRO A 123 -15.43 -33.33 17.74
CA PRO A 123 -15.61 -34.75 17.94
C PRO A 123 -16.26 -35.43 16.73
N PRO A 124 -15.88 -36.67 16.39
CA PRO A 124 -16.52 -37.43 15.33
C PRO A 124 -18.03 -37.52 15.59
N SER A 125 -18.86 -37.09 14.65
CA SER A 125 -20.31 -37.27 14.78
C SER A 125 -20.67 -38.71 14.45
N SER A 126 -21.47 -39.34 15.29
CA SER A 126 -21.97 -40.71 15.13
C SER A 126 -22.84 -40.92 13.87
N SER A 127 -23.13 -39.87 13.13
CA SER A 127 -24.02 -39.86 11.96
C SER A 127 -23.33 -39.53 10.63
N SER A 128 -22.02 -39.29 10.58
CA SER A 128 -21.32 -39.07 9.33
C SER A 128 -20.73 -40.35 8.76
N GLU A 129 -21.25 -40.85 7.66
CA GLU A 129 -20.61 -41.81 6.76
C GLU A 129 -19.37 -41.18 6.10
N SER A 130 -18.49 -40.58 6.91
CA SER A 130 -17.25 -39.98 6.42
C SER A 130 -16.21 -41.09 6.20
N ALA A 131 -15.51 -41.03 5.09
CA ALA A 131 -14.55 -42.03 4.62
C ALA A 131 -13.34 -42.30 5.54
N ASN A 132 -13.23 -41.62 6.69
CA ASN A 132 -12.20 -41.81 7.71
C ASN A 132 -12.82 -41.95 9.10
N PRO A 133 -13.03 -43.17 9.59
CA PRO A 133 -13.50 -43.39 10.95
C PRO A 133 -12.42 -42.95 11.96
N GLY A 134 -12.71 -41.94 12.75
CA GLY A 134 -11.83 -41.51 13.84
C GLY A 134 -11.47 -39.99 13.83
N HIS A 135 -11.75 -39.28 12.75
CA HIS A 135 -11.48 -37.84 12.66
C HIS A 135 -12.77 -37.02 12.56
N GLY A 136 -12.84 -35.94 13.35
CA GLY A 136 -13.94 -34.99 13.30
C GLY A 136 -13.73 -33.93 12.20
N PRO A 137 -14.78 -33.15 11.86
CA PRO A 137 -14.63 -32.02 10.93
C PRO A 137 -13.80 -30.90 11.56
N ILE A 138 -13.00 -30.23 10.73
CA ILE A 138 -12.32 -28.98 11.15
C ILE A 138 -13.34 -27.87 11.26
N VAL A 139 -13.41 -27.24 12.41
CA VAL A 139 -14.37 -26.17 12.74
C VAL A 139 -13.65 -24.94 13.25
N VAL A 140 -14.30 -23.80 13.14
CA VAL A 140 -13.84 -22.57 13.81
C VAL A 140 -14.20 -22.67 15.29
N ARG A 141 -13.23 -22.38 16.17
CA ARG A 141 -13.43 -22.37 17.63
C ARG A 141 -14.57 -21.42 18.00
N SER A 142 -15.35 -21.82 19.01
CA SER A 142 -16.60 -21.15 19.38
C SER A 142 -16.44 -19.64 19.67
N GLU A 143 -15.33 -19.26 20.30
CA GLU A 143 -15.00 -17.88 20.63
C GLU A 143 -14.82 -16.96 19.43
N TYR A 144 -14.48 -17.51 18.26
CA TYR A 144 -14.24 -16.73 17.02
C TYR A 144 -15.37 -16.85 16.00
N GLN A 145 -16.35 -17.73 16.21
CA GLN A 145 -17.35 -18.08 15.20
C GLN A 145 -18.19 -16.87 14.75
N ASP A 146 -18.65 -16.04 15.67
CA ASP A 146 -19.55 -14.92 15.32
C ASP A 146 -18.83 -13.86 14.50
N GLN A 147 -17.62 -13.50 14.90
CA GLN A 147 -16.80 -12.54 14.17
C GLN A 147 -16.41 -13.09 12.79
N MET A 148 -15.93 -14.34 12.74
CA MET A 148 -15.52 -14.96 11.47
C MET A 148 -16.70 -15.14 10.53
N ARG A 149 -17.89 -15.43 11.05
CA ARG A 149 -19.13 -15.52 10.28
C ARG A 149 -19.49 -14.18 9.63
N ASP A 150 -19.36 -13.07 10.37
CA ASP A 150 -19.64 -11.74 9.83
C ASP A 150 -18.67 -11.36 8.71
N VAL A 151 -17.36 -11.53 8.94
CA VAL A 151 -16.33 -11.29 7.94
C VAL A 151 -16.53 -12.17 6.70
N LEU A 152 -16.82 -13.47 6.90
CA LEU A 152 -17.04 -14.42 5.81
C LEU A 152 -18.27 -14.07 4.97
N ARG A 153 -19.37 -13.62 5.59
CA ARG A 153 -20.56 -13.18 4.89
C ARG A 153 -20.28 -11.97 4.01
N LYS A 154 -19.59 -10.95 4.54
CA LYS A 154 -19.19 -9.76 3.79
C LYS A 154 -18.26 -10.10 2.62
N TYR A 155 -17.27 -10.97 2.85
CA TYR A 155 -16.37 -11.45 1.80
C TYR A 155 -17.11 -12.19 0.69
N ARG A 156 -17.98 -13.15 1.06
CA ARG A 156 -18.79 -13.91 0.10
C ARG A 156 -19.69 -12.98 -0.71
N TYR A 157 -20.34 -12.02 -0.07
CA TYR A 157 -21.17 -11.02 -0.74
C TYR A 157 -20.36 -10.24 -1.79
N ALA A 158 -19.18 -9.74 -1.41
CA ALA A 158 -18.31 -9.02 -2.34
C ALA A 158 -17.89 -9.89 -3.54
N LYS A 159 -17.55 -11.16 -3.30
CA LYS A 159 -17.14 -12.09 -4.37
C LYS A 159 -18.29 -12.50 -5.28
N GLN A 160 -19.44 -12.87 -4.72
CA GLN A 160 -20.61 -13.31 -5.49
C GLN A 160 -21.20 -12.20 -6.37
N ASN A 161 -21.11 -10.95 -5.90
CA ASN A 161 -21.57 -9.78 -6.64
C ASN A 161 -20.47 -9.12 -7.49
N ASN A 162 -19.32 -9.77 -7.65
CA ASN A 162 -18.18 -9.25 -8.44
C ASN A 162 -17.76 -7.84 -8.02
N LEU A 163 -17.76 -7.53 -6.70
CA LEU A 163 -17.47 -6.18 -6.19
C LEU A 163 -16.00 -5.94 -5.88
N LEU A 164 -15.17 -6.97 -5.84
CA LEU A 164 -13.77 -6.89 -5.42
C LEU A 164 -12.86 -7.62 -6.42
N LEU A 165 -12.01 -6.84 -7.10
CA LEU A 165 -10.92 -7.33 -7.95
C LEU A 165 -9.58 -7.07 -7.26
N LEU A 166 -8.76 -8.09 -7.07
CA LEU A 166 -7.42 -8.02 -6.47
C LEU A 166 -6.36 -8.11 -7.55
N LEU A 167 -5.45 -7.13 -7.61
CA LEU A 167 -4.34 -7.08 -8.56
C LEU A 167 -3.03 -6.84 -7.80
N PRO A 168 -2.09 -7.80 -7.82
CA PRO A 168 -0.82 -7.66 -7.10
C PRO A 168 0.24 -6.92 -7.92
N PHE A 169 1.09 -6.16 -7.21
CA PHE A 169 2.37 -5.63 -7.69
C PHE A 169 3.48 -5.89 -6.66
N THR A 170 4.73 -5.69 -7.03
CA THR A 170 5.89 -5.76 -6.13
C THR A 170 6.77 -4.52 -6.25
N THR A 171 7.18 -4.18 -7.46
CA THR A 171 8.13 -3.08 -7.71
C THR A 171 7.41 -1.76 -8.01
N VAL A 172 8.14 -0.66 -7.89
CA VAL A 172 7.64 0.67 -8.28
C VAL A 172 7.30 0.70 -9.78
N SER A 173 8.06 0.01 -10.61
CA SER A 173 7.80 -0.06 -12.06
C SER A 173 6.49 -0.80 -12.34
N GLU A 174 6.27 -1.98 -11.74
CA GLU A 174 4.99 -2.70 -11.86
C GLU A 174 3.82 -1.84 -11.43
N TYR A 175 3.93 -1.19 -10.26
CA TYR A 175 2.90 -0.28 -9.75
C TYR A 175 2.53 0.81 -10.75
N LEU A 176 3.53 1.44 -11.38
CA LEU A 176 3.29 2.55 -12.32
C LEU A 176 2.65 2.10 -13.62
N PHE A 177 3.06 0.93 -14.17
CA PHE A 177 2.41 0.33 -15.34
C PHE A 177 0.95 -0.02 -15.06
N GLU A 178 0.68 -0.68 -13.92
CA GLU A 178 -0.67 -1.05 -13.50
C GLU A 178 -1.54 0.19 -13.28
N LEU A 179 -1.04 1.18 -12.54
CA LEU A 179 -1.77 2.44 -12.30
C LEU A 179 -2.15 3.14 -13.59
N ARG A 180 -1.22 3.24 -14.55
CA ARG A 180 -1.47 3.87 -15.85
C ARG A 180 -2.51 3.10 -16.66
N MET A 181 -2.39 1.81 -16.72
CA MET A 181 -3.34 0.93 -17.43
C MET A 181 -4.73 1.04 -16.82
N LEU A 182 -4.86 0.87 -15.50
CA LEU A 182 -6.14 0.95 -14.78
C LEU A 182 -6.80 2.32 -14.94
N ALA A 183 -6.04 3.41 -14.78
CA ALA A 183 -6.58 4.75 -14.93
C ALA A 183 -7.16 5.00 -16.34
N LYS A 184 -6.49 4.51 -17.38
CA LYS A 184 -6.99 4.61 -18.76
C LYS A 184 -8.23 3.76 -18.98
N LEU A 185 -8.29 2.54 -18.43
CA LEU A 185 -9.46 1.66 -18.52
C LEU A 185 -10.68 2.22 -17.79
N MET A 186 -10.47 2.97 -16.70
CA MET A 186 -11.54 3.60 -15.91
C MET A 186 -12.18 4.82 -16.61
N ARG A 187 -11.67 5.29 -17.74
CA ARG A 187 -12.19 6.50 -18.42
C ARG A 187 -13.70 6.47 -18.70
N PRO A 188 -14.33 5.36 -19.09
CA PRO A 188 -15.78 5.32 -19.31
C PRO A 188 -16.62 5.61 -18.07
N LEU A 189 -16.07 5.44 -16.86
CA LEU A 189 -16.78 5.72 -15.61
C LEU A 189 -16.99 7.22 -15.34
N GLY A 190 -16.18 8.10 -15.96
CA GLY A 190 -16.29 9.54 -15.75
C GLY A 190 -16.23 9.92 -14.27
N SER A 191 -17.26 10.63 -13.80
CA SER A 191 -17.37 11.06 -12.40
C SER A 191 -17.66 9.93 -11.40
N ASN A 192 -18.06 8.75 -11.86
CA ASN A 192 -18.24 7.59 -10.98
C ASN A 192 -16.92 6.93 -10.57
N ALA A 193 -15.79 7.36 -11.15
CA ALA A 193 -14.46 6.87 -10.81
C ALA A 193 -13.86 7.62 -9.61
N LEU A 194 -13.28 6.88 -8.67
CA LEU A 194 -12.52 7.41 -7.55
C LEU A 194 -11.15 6.73 -7.47
N PHE A 195 -10.09 7.50 -7.28
CA PHE A 195 -8.73 7.02 -7.05
C PHE A 195 -8.34 7.28 -5.60
N TYR A 196 -8.08 6.22 -4.83
CA TYR A 196 -7.68 6.27 -3.43
C TYR A 196 -6.26 5.72 -3.30
N LEU A 197 -5.28 6.62 -3.36
CA LEU A 197 -3.88 6.30 -3.53
C LEU A 197 -3.18 6.18 -2.18
N ALA A 198 -3.38 5.05 -1.48
CA ALA A 198 -2.86 4.79 -0.15
C ALA A 198 -1.56 3.94 -0.13
N ALA A 199 -1.04 3.54 -1.28
CA ALA A 199 0.25 2.84 -1.36
C ALA A 199 1.42 3.76 -0.98
N ALA A 200 2.43 3.20 -0.31
CA ALA A 200 3.71 3.87 -0.03
C ALA A 200 4.64 3.69 -1.24
N VAL A 201 4.57 4.64 -2.17
CA VAL A 201 5.34 4.60 -3.42
C VAL A 201 6.71 5.22 -3.22
N SER A 202 7.76 4.57 -3.75
CA SER A 202 9.12 5.12 -3.67
C SER A 202 9.24 6.41 -4.46
N ASP A 203 9.89 7.41 -3.86
CA ASP A 203 10.25 8.66 -4.53
C ASP A 203 11.50 8.53 -5.41
N PHE A 204 12.19 7.38 -5.32
CA PHE A 204 13.46 7.11 -6.00
C PHE A 204 13.45 5.76 -6.70
N PHE A 205 14.28 5.60 -7.72
CA PHE A 205 14.50 4.35 -8.44
C PHE A 205 15.95 4.28 -8.98
N ILE A 206 16.34 3.12 -9.50
CA ILE A 206 17.60 2.94 -10.22
C ILE A 206 17.24 2.75 -11.68
N PRO A 207 17.76 3.61 -12.61
CA PRO A 207 17.61 3.38 -14.04
C PRO A 207 18.19 2.02 -14.44
N ARG A 208 17.49 1.32 -15.36
CA ARG A 208 17.86 -0.05 -15.73
C ARG A 208 19.26 -0.17 -16.29
N GLU A 209 19.68 0.81 -17.05
CA GLU A 209 21.03 0.89 -17.65
C GLU A 209 22.15 1.04 -16.62
N ARG A 210 21.82 1.51 -15.41
CA ARG A 210 22.76 1.62 -14.28
C ARG A 210 22.61 0.50 -13.25
N MET A 211 21.65 -0.39 -13.46
CA MET A 211 21.39 -1.50 -12.54
C MET A 211 22.36 -2.64 -12.83
N ALA A 212 22.99 -3.18 -11.79
CA ALA A 212 23.85 -4.35 -11.93
C ALA A 212 23.06 -5.55 -12.46
N GLU A 213 23.60 -6.30 -13.44
CA GLU A 213 22.91 -7.48 -13.98
C GLU A 213 22.80 -8.59 -12.95
N HIS A 214 23.88 -8.84 -12.21
CA HIS A 214 23.95 -9.91 -11.22
C HIS A 214 24.05 -9.35 -9.80
N LYS A 215 23.92 -10.24 -8.82
CA LYS A 215 24.05 -9.93 -7.39
C LYS A 215 25.34 -9.15 -7.10
N ILE A 216 25.23 -7.96 -6.51
CA ILE A 216 26.35 -7.15 -6.06
C ILE A 216 27.17 -7.94 -5.02
N GLN A 217 28.47 -8.11 -5.25
CA GLN A 217 29.36 -8.88 -4.39
C GLN A 217 29.94 -8.00 -3.27
N SER A 218 30.05 -8.53 -2.07
CA SER A 218 30.67 -7.86 -0.91
C SER A 218 32.18 -8.16 -0.78
N SER A 219 32.66 -9.17 -1.50
CA SER A 219 34.09 -9.60 -1.52
C SER A 219 34.66 -9.43 -2.91
N GLU A 220 35.99 -9.35 -3.01
CA GLU A 220 36.69 -9.37 -4.29
C GLU A 220 36.48 -10.72 -4.97
N LEU A 221 36.23 -10.68 -6.29
CA LEU A 221 36.23 -11.88 -7.10
C LEU A 221 37.68 -12.40 -7.22
N PRO A 222 37.91 -13.72 -7.27
CA PRO A 222 39.22 -14.27 -7.56
C PRO A 222 39.77 -13.71 -8.89
N ALA A 223 41.03 -13.32 -8.93
CA ALA A 223 41.65 -12.63 -10.06
C ALA A 223 41.52 -13.38 -11.42
N HIS A 224 41.30 -14.68 -11.41
CA HIS A 224 41.08 -15.48 -12.63
C HIS A 224 39.65 -15.37 -13.21
N LEU A 225 38.70 -14.75 -12.51
CA LEU A 225 37.34 -14.45 -12.99
C LEU A 225 37.19 -12.99 -13.47
N ASP A 226 38.13 -12.11 -13.14
CA ASP A 226 38.15 -10.72 -13.57
C ASP A 226 38.55 -10.52 -15.06
N SER A 227 39.07 -11.55 -15.72
CA SER A 227 39.62 -11.44 -17.06
C SER A 227 38.61 -11.51 -18.21
N SER A 228 37.34 -11.62 -17.95
CA SER A 228 36.29 -11.72 -19.00
C SER A 228 35.45 -10.45 -19.25
N THR A 229 35.76 -9.35 -18.59
CA THR A 229 35.09 -8.06 -18.83
C THR A 229 36.05 -6.90 -18.98
N SER A 230 36.93 -6.98 -20.03
CA SER A 230 37.52 -5.77 -20.58
C SER A 230 36.47 -5.07 -21.46
N VAL A 231 35.49 -4.43 -20.84
CA VAL A 231 34.67 -3.42 -21.51
C VAL A 231 35.20 -2.08 -21.04
N ALA A 232 35.55 -1.26 -22.04
CA ALA A 232 36.10 0.08 -21.92
C ALA A 232 35.48 0.86 -20.73
N GLU A 233 36.36 1.63 -20.06
CA GLU A 233 36.03 2.65 -19.08
C GLU A 233 35.05 3.68 -19.67
N SER A 234 33.78 3.31 -19.77
CA SER A 234 32.67 4.23 -19.73
C SER A 234 32.18 4.20 -18.29
N GLU A 235 32.03 5.37 -17.67
CA GLU A 235 31.45 5.58 -16.33
C GLU A 235 30.14 4.87 -16.15
N VAL A 236 30.12 3.54 -16.12
CA VAL A 236 29.01 2.73 -15.71
C VAL A 236 29.05 2.78 -14.19
N TYR A 237 28.14 3.54 -13.60
CA TYR A 237 27.80 3.48 -12.18
C TYR A 237 27.31 2.06 -11.87
N THR A 238 28.20 1.10 -11.87
CA THR A 238 28.01 -0.12 -11.10
C THR A 238 27.88 0.36 -9.65
N GLY A 239 26.87 -0.07 -8.91
CA GLY A 239 26.81 0.13 -7.46
C GLY A 239 28.15 -0.27 -6.86
N GLY A 240 29.11 0.66 -6.92
CA GLY A 240 30.53 0.37 -6.68
C GLY A 240 30.77 0.30 -5.19
N LEU A 241 31.46 -0.72 -4.74
CA LEU A 241 32.14 -0.67 -3.46
C LEU A 241 33.24 0.41 -3.58
N GLU A 242 32.95 1.62 -3.07
CA GLU A 242 33.98 2.62 -2.90
C GLU A 242 34.94 2.20 -1.78
N THR A 243 36.24 2.01 -2.14
CA THR A 243 37.31 1.83 -1.16
C THR A 243 37.78 3.19 -0.70
N HIS A 244 37.34 3.63 0.47
CA HIS A 244 37.99 4.76 1.15
C HIS A 244 39.27 4.28 1.82
N ALA A 245 40.27 5.16 1.87
CA ALA A 245 41.55 4.94 2.55
C ALA A 245 41.34 4.59 4.02
N GLY A 246 41.18 3.31 4.34
CA GLY A 246 40.81 2.80 5.66
C GLY A 246 40.23 1.39 5.66
N ASN A 247 40.37 0.63 4.58
CA ASN A 247 40.05 -0.79 4.46
C ASN A 247 38.56 -1.17 4.70
N SER A 248 37.63 -0.25 4.77
CA SER A 248 36.18 -0.56 4.87
C SER A 248 35.49 -0.34 3.53
N LYS A 249 35.03 -1.42 2.89
CA LYS A 249 34.20 -1.37 1.67
C LYS A 249 32.79 -0.93 2.02
N LYS A 250 32.31 0.14 1.40
CA LYS A 250 30.95 0.65 1.57
C LYS A 250 30.16 0.48 0.27
N LEU A 251 28.92 0.03 0.37
CA LEU A 251 28.01 0.01 -0.77
C LEU A 251 27.41 1.42 -0.93
N VAL A 252 27.68 2.07 -2.04
CA VAL A 252 27.07 3.36 -2.43
C VAL A 252 26.08 3.11 -3.55
N ILE A 253 24.86 3.61 -3.42
CA ILE A 253 23.78 3.40 -4.39
C ILE A 253 23.33 4.76 -4.91
N GLY A 254 23.49 5.00 -6.21
CA GLY A 254 22.98 6.18 -6.90
C GLY A 254 21.50 6.00 -7.25
N LEU A 255 20.63 6.82 -6.69
CA LEU A 255 19.19 6.78 -6.92
C LEU A 255 18.75 8.03 -7.68
N ASP A 256 17.90 7.85 -8.69
CA ASP A 256 17.24 8.94 -9.41
C ASP A 256 15.82 9.18 -8.83
N PRO A 257 15.33 10.41 -8.89
CA PRO A 257 13.96 10.70 -8.52
C PRO A 257 12.98 10.08 -9.53
N VAL A 258 11.95 9.40 -9.02
CA VAL A 258 10.84 8.89 -9.85
C VAL A 258 10.10 10.08 -10.49
N PRO A 259 9.80 10.05 -11.80
CA PRO A 259 8.99 11.07 -12.45
C PRO A 259 7.66 11.28 -11.73
N LYS A 260 7.13 12.51 -11.74
CA LYS A 260 5.94 12.89 -10.97
C LYS A 260 4.64 12.39 -11.61
N PHE A 261 4.45 11.07 -11.60
CA PHE A 261 3.31 10.40 -12.23
C PHE A 261 1.94 10.78 -11.66
N LEU A 262 1.86 11.28 -10.42
CA LEU A 262 0.59 11.77 -9.88
C LEU A 262 0.04 12.95 -10.69
N HIS A 263 0.91 13.82 -11.20
CA HIS A 263 0.50 14.88 -12.13
C HIS A 263 -0.08 14.28 -13.41
N ARG A 264 0.60 13.27 -13.97
CA ARG A 264 0.14 12.57 -15.18
C ARG A 264 -1.17 11.81 -14.98
N LEU A 265 -1.37 11.25 -13.78
CA LEU A 265 -2.63 10.62 -13.41
C LEU A 265 -3.78 11.64 -13.47
N VAL A 266 -3.60 12.80 -12.83
CA VAL A 266 -4.66 13.82 -12.73
C VAL A 266 -4.92 14.50 -14.09
N ASP A 267 -3.86 14.84 -14.82
CA ASP A 267 -3.92 15.64 -16.03
C ASP A 267 -4.13 14.85 -17.33
N GLY A 268 -3.95 13.54 -17.31
CA GLY A 268 -3.97 12.78 -18.58
C GLY A 268 -4.48 11.34 -18.54
N TRP A 269 -4.33 10.61 -17.43
CA TRP A 269 -4.70 9.20 -17.39
C TRP A 269 -6.11 8.98 -16.87
N ALA A 270 -6.44 9.64 -15.75
CA ALA A 270 -7.72 9.46 -15.09
C ALA A 270 -8.89 10.03 -15.93
N PRO A 271 -10.11 9.54 -15.71
CA PRO A 271 -11.32 10.10 -16.33
C PRO A 271 -11.53 11.57 -15.99
N ASN A 272 -12.01 12.35 -16.95
CA ASN A 272 -12.48 13.69 -16.67
C ASN A 272 -13.59 13.64 -15.63
N GLY A 273 -13.45 14.42 -14.56
CA GLY A 273 -14.43 14.47 -13.48
C GLY A 273 -14.29 13.37 -12.43
N SER A 274 -13.30 12.48 -12.53
CA SER A 274 -13.02 11.51 -11.47
C SER A 274 -12.47 12.19 -10.23
N MET A 275 -12.70 11.62 -9.05
CA MET A 275 -12.12 12.09 -7.80
C MET A 275 -10.76 11.43 -7.54
N VAL A 276 -9.73 12.23 -7.27
CA VAL A 276 -8.39 11.72 -6.90
C VAL A 276 -8.06 12.13 -5.47
N VAL A 277 -7.73 11.14 -4.65
CA VAL A 277 -7.35 11.27 -3.24
C VAL A 277 -5.97 10.69 -3.05
N SER A 278 -5.04 11.48 -2.53
CA SER A 278 -3.70 11.02 -2.19
C SER A 278 -3.44 11.08 -0.69
N PHE A 279 -2.37 10.41 -0.26
CA PHE A 279 -1.93 10.41 1.14
C PHE A 279 -0.61 11.13 1.31
N LYS A 280 -0.47 11.81 2.44
CA LYS A 280 0.79 12.39 2.88
C LYS A 280 1.11 11.93 4.30
N LEU A 281 2.12 11.06 4.41
CA LEU A 281 2.66 10.60 5.69
C LEU A 281 3.83 11.48 6.07
N GLU A 282 3.82 11.98 7.31
CA GLU A 282 4.94 12.71 7.88
C GLU A 282 5.26 12.21 9.30
N THR A 283 6.48 12.49 9.74
CA THR A 283 6.94 12.23 11.10
C THR A 283 6.97 13.50 11.95
N ASP A 284 7.13 14.67 11.30
CA ASP A 284 7.11 15.99 11.93
C ASP A 284 5.73 16.64 11.80
N PRO A 285 5.03 16.91 12.93
CA PRO A 285 3.72 17.54 12.93
C PRO A 285 3.68 18.91 12.24
N ASN A 286 4.77 19.69 12.35
CA ASN A 286 4.83 21.04 11.79
C ASN A 286 4.88 21.05 10.26
N LEU A 287 5.31 19.95 9.64
CA LEU A 287 5.43 19.82 8.20
C LEU A 287 4.19 19.21 7.54
N LEU A 288 3.33 18.53 8.29
CA LEU A 288 2.24 17.72 7.75
C LEU A 288 1.30 18.54 6.85
N VAL A 289 0.68 19.58 7.39
CA VAL A 289 -0.30 20.40 6.67
C VAL A 289 0.37 21.14 5.51
N TYR A 290 1.53 21.76 5.76
CA TYR A 290 2.28 22.46 4.74
C TYR A 290 2.63 21.57 3.54
N LYS A 291 3.14 20.36 3.77
CA LYS A 291 3.47 19.43 2.69
C LYS A 291 2.22 18.88 1.98
N ALA A 292 1.11 18.68 2.73
CA ALA A 292 -0.17 18.27 2.12
C ALA A 292 -0.72 19.37 1.20
N GLN A 293 -0.70 20.64 1.63
CA GLN A 293 -1.09 21.79 0.81
C GLN A 293 -0.18 21.97 -0.41
N THR A 294 1.13 21.78 -0.24
CA THR A 294 2.10 21.85 -1.35
C THR A 294 1.83 20.76 -2.38
N ALA A 295 1.53 19.52 -1.94
CA ALA A 295 1.16 18.43 -2.84
C ALA A 295 -0.15 18.74 -3.58
N LEU A 296 -1.15 19.26 -2.88
CA LEU A 296 -2.42 19.64 -3.47
C LEU A 296 -2.26 20.70 -4.58
N LYS A 297 -1.48 21.75 -4.31
CA LYS A 297 -1.17 22.80 -5.30
C LYS A 297 -0.37 22.26 -6.48
N ARG A 298 0.61 21.38 -6.21
CA ARG A 298 1.50 20.83 -7.26
C ARG A 298 0.77 19.91 -8.23
N TYR A 299 -0.16 19.10 -7.75
CA TYR A 299 -0.82 18.06 -8.54
C TYR A 299 -2.27 18.38 -8.90
N SER A 300 -2.83 19.49 -8.40
CA SER A 300 -4.17 19.97 -8.71
C SER A 300 -5.27 18.93 -8.56
N HIS A 301 -5.16 18.03 -7.57
CA HIS A 301 -6.15 17.01 -7.30
C HIS A 301 -7.12 17.40 -6.18
N HIS A 302 -8.06 16.52 -5.82
CA HIS A 302 -9.25 16.93 -5.07
C HIS A 302 -9.06 16.91 -3.54
N LEU A 303 -8.21 16.01 -3.03
CA LEU A 303 -8.01 15.82 -1.60
C LEU A 303 -6.64 15.21 -1.30
N VAL A 304 -5.96 15.75 -0.29
CA VAL A 304 -4.83 15.09 0.37
C VAL A 304 -5.23 14.71 1.78
N ILE A 305 -5.07 13.42 2.12
CA ILE A 305 -5.24 12.92 3.48
C ILE A 305 -3.87 12.90 4.16
N GLY A 306 -3.65 13.88 5.04
CA GLY A 306 -2.42 13.97 5.82
C GLY A 306 -2.51 13.15 7.11
N ASN A 307 -1.44 12.42 7.46
CA ASN A 307 -1.35 11.71 8.72
C ASN A 307 0.09 11.62 9.23
N LEU A 308 0.25 11.62 10.56
CA LEU A 308 1.52 11.38 11.21
C LEU A 308 1.72 9.88 11.42
N LEU A 309 2.96 9.42 11.31
CA LEU A 309 3.31 8.02 11.54
C LEU A 309 2.86 7.54 12.93
N SER A 310 3.02 8.37 13.95
CA SER A 310 2.71 8.05 15.36
C SER A 310 1.22 7.99 15.68
N THR A 311 0.39 8.75 14.96
CA THR A 311 -1.05 8.90 15.28
C THR A 311 -1.97 8.45 14.13
N ARG A 312 -1.42 7.88 13.06
CA ARG A 312 -2.15 7.49 11.85
C ARG A 312 -3.39 6.62 12.07
N LYS A 313 -3.43 5.87 13.17
CA LYS A 313 -4.58 5.03 13.54
C LYS A 313 -5.76 5.81 14.12
N TRP A 314 -5.52 7.04 14.62
CA TRP A 314 -6.51 7.76 15.40
C TRP A 314 -6.85 9.15 14.88
N GLU A 315 -6.03 9.71 14.00
CA GLU A 315 -6.30 11.01 13.41
C GLU A 315 -5.71 11.17 12.03
N VAL A 316 -6.43 11.91 11.19
CA VAL A 316 -6.00 12.37 9.88
C VAL A 316 -6.49 13.79 9.65
N VAL A 317 -5.86 14.52 8.74
CA VAL A 317 -6.33 15.81 8.25
C VAL A 317 -6.69 15.70 6.77
N PHE A 318 -7.89 16.12 6.43
CA PHE A 318 -8.32 16.35 5.06
C PHE A 318 -7.88 17.74 4.63
N VAL A 319 -7.13 17.84 3.55
CA VAL A 319 -6.69 19.10 2.94
C VAL A 319 -7.30 19.18 1.54
N THR A 320 -8.13 20.22 1.32
CA THR A 320 -8.91 20.44 0.10
C THR A 320 -8.58 21.79 -0.53
N PRO A 321 -8.79 21.96 -1.87
CA PRO A 321 -8.57 23.25 -2.53
C PRO A 321 -9.62 24.31 -2.14
N ASP A 322 -10.81 23.88 -1.74
CA ASP A 322 -11.95 24.73 -1.35
C ASP A 322 -12.18 24.71 0.16
N PRO A 323 -12.80 25.76 0.73
CA PRO A 323 -13.17 25.80 2.15
C PRO A 323 -14.13 24.66 2.55
N PRO A 324 -13.95 24.08 3.75
CA PRO A 324 -12.85 24.30 4.68
C PRO A 324 -11.55 23.68 4.16
N TYR A 325 -10.48 24.47 4.05
CA TYR A 325 -9.20 24.00 3.50
C TYR A 325 -8.56 22.87 4.30
N GLU A 326 -8.91 22.76 5.59
CA GLU A 326 -8.41 21.76 6.52
C GLU A 326 -9.54 21.24 7.40
N ARG A 327 -9.66 19.91 7.49
CA ARG A 327 -10.62 19.26 8.37
C ARG A 327 -10.00 18.05 9.03
N TRP A 328 -9.91 18.08 10.37
CA TRP A 328 -9.40 16.97 11.15
C TRP A 328 -10.49 15.95 11.44
N ILE A 329 -10.16 14.67 11.20
CA ILE A 329 -10.99 13.51 11.57
C ILE A 329 -10.23 12.77 12.67
N ARG A 330 -10.90 12.53 13.81
CA ARG A 330 -10.28 11.93 14.99
C ARG A 330 -11.17 10.88 15.61
N VAL A 331 -10.57 9.74 15.94
CA VAL A 331 -11.22 8.74 16.79
C VAL A 331 -11.24 9.25 18.23
N PRO A 332 -12.40 9.30 18.91
CA PRO A 332 -12.51 9.71 20.30
C PRO A 332 -11.58 8.89 21.22
N LYS A 333 -10.94 9.53 22.17
CA LYS A 333 -9.96 8.86 23.06
C LYS A 333 -10.57 7.66 23.81
N SER A 334 -11.84 7.73 24.19
CA SER A 334 -12.58 6.64 24.84
C SER A 334 -12.81 5.40 23.97
N ARG A 335 -12.65 5.53 22.64
CA ARG A 335 -12.86 4.46 21.65
C ARG A 335 -11.58 4.03 20.94
N ARG A 336 -10.42 4.48 21.39
CA ARG A 336 -9.13 4.07 20.82
C ARG A 336 -8.77 2.67 21.32
N SER A 337 -8.53 1.75 20.39
CA SER A 337 -8.02 0.44 20.74
C SER A 337 -6.65 0.56 21.40
N LYS A 338 -6.43 -0.20 22.48
CA LYS A 338 -5.12 -0.39 23.09
C LYS A 338 -4.34 -1.53 22.41
N SER A 339 -4.97 -2.24 21.49
CA SER A 339 -4.37 -3.39 20.80
C SER A 339 -3.24 -2.95 19.90
N ILE A 340 -2.07 -3.48 20.15
CA ILE A 340 -0.91 -3.46 19.26
C ILE A 340 -1.12 -4.60 18.27
N SER A 341 -1.92 -4.40 17.25
CA SER A 341 -2.10 -5.38 16.21
C SER A 341 -1.59 -4.84 14.87
N GLY A 342 -0.51 -5.43 14.38
CA GLY A 342 0.00 -5.20 13.04
C GLY A 342 1.52 -5.21 12.98
N ALA A 343 2.08 -5.80 11.92
CA ALA A 343 3.52 -5.83 11.64
C ALA A 343 4.15 -4.41 11.61
N GLU A 344 3.35 -3.38 11.32
CA GLU A 344 3.80 -1.98 11.30
C GLU A 344 4.12 -1.42 12.70
N ASP A 345 3.52 -1.95 13.77
CA ASP A 345 3.79 -1.50 15.13
C ASP A 345 5.05 -2.15 15.72
N GLN A 346 5.55 -3.20 15.09
CA GLN A 346 6.76 -3.90 15.55
C GLN A 346 8.04 -3.25 15.04
N VAL A 347 7.98 -2.41 14.01
CA VAL A 347 9.16 -1.74 13.45
C VAL A 347 9.38 -0.40 14.13
N GLY A 348 10.33 -0.35 15.04
CA GLY A 348 10.89 0.87 15.65
C GLY A 348 10.27 1.37 16.96
N LEU A 349 9.00 1.10 17.28
CA LEU A 349 8.36 1.57 18.52
C LEU A 349 8.48 0.57 19.68
N ALA A 350 8.45 -0.73 19.41
CA ALA A 350 8.58 -1.77 20.43
C ALA A 350 10.02 -1.83 20.99
N GLU A 351 11.04 -1.65 20.13
CA GLU A 351 12.43 -1.61 20.53
C GLU A 351 12.76 -0.34 21.32
N ALA A 352 12.23 0.81 20.92
CA ALA A 352 12.41 2.07 21.64
C ALA A 352 11.74 2.07 23.04
N ARG A 353 10.59 1.38 23.19
CA ARG A 353 9.96 1.18 24.51
C ARG A 353 10.74 0.21 25.38
N LYS A 354 11.16 -0.95 24.85
CA LYS A 354 12.00 -1.91 25.58
C LYS A 354 13.33 -1.30 26.01
N ALA A 355 13.97 -0.49 25.15
CA ALA A 355 15.20 0.20 25.50
C ALA A 355 14.99 1.24 26.62
N ARG A 356 13.87 1.99 26.63
CA ARG A 356 13.54 2.94 27.72
C ARG A 356 13.16 2.22 29.02
N GLU A 357 12.47 1.08 28.98
CA GLU A 357 12.16 0.29 30.18
C GLU A 357 13.41 -0.38 30.76
N LEU A 358 14.38 -0.78 29.94
CA LEU A 358 15.66 -1.33 30.36
C LEU A 358 16.57 -0.28 31.04
N VAL A 359 16.52 0.97 30.58
CA VAL A 359 17.33 2.07 31.15
C VAL A 359 16.75 2.59 32.47
N ASN A 360 15.45 2.46 32.70
CA ASN A 360 14.76 2.97 33.90
C ASN A 360 14.46 1.91 34.98
N ARG A 361 15.02 0.70 34.93
CA ARG A 361 14.86 -0.29 35.99
C ARG A 361 15.87 -0.04 37.14
N PRO A 362 15.42 0.12 38.40
CA PRO A 362 16.29 0.02 39.52
C PRO A 362 16.81 -1.43 39.63
N SER A 363 18.12 -1.56 39.79
CA SER A 363 18.79 -2.84 40.01
C SER A 363 18.33 -3.44 41.35
N GLY A 364 17.50 -4.50 41.32
CA GLY A 364 17.23 -5.26 42.52
C GLY A 364 15.87 -5.92 42.73
N GLU A 365 15.20 -6.46 41.69
CA GLU A 365 14.04 -7.33 41.92
C GLU A 365 14.22 -8.70 41.23
N THR A 366 14.24 -9.74 42.08
CA THR A 366 14.23 -11.16 41.73
C THR A 366 12.88 -11.54 41.10
N ARG A 367 12.94 -12.31 40.05
CA ARG A 367 11.77 -12.87 39.35
C ARG A 367 11.04 -13.86 40.24
N GLU A 368 9.77 -13.61 40.53
CA GLU A 368 8.79 -14.66 40.79
C GLU A 368 8.14 -15.02 39.45
N ASP A 369 8.25 -16.30 39.05
CA ASP A 369 7.62 -16.88 37.88
C ASP A 369 6.11 -16.93 38.12
N ASN A 370 5.40 -15.93 37.62
CA ASN A 370 3.95 -15.96 37.51
C ASN A 370 3.62 -16.45 36.10
N GLU A 371 3.18 -17.69 36.00
CA GLU A 371 2.54 -18.23 34.79
C GLU A 371 1.33 -17.37 34.42
N GLN A 372 1.55 -16.37 33.57
CA GLN A 372 0.45 -15.63 32.96
C GLN A 372 -0.21 -16.53 31.91
N LYS A 373 -1.43 -16.97 32.21
CA LYS A 373 -2.40 -17.44 31.20
C LYS A 373 -2.32 -16.53 29.98
N PRO A 374 -2.30 -17.06 28.73
CA PRO A 374 -2.35 -16.23 27.55
C PRO A 374 -3.61 -15.36 27.64
N ALA A 375 -3.38 -14.04 27.64
CA ALA A 375 -4.46 -13.08 27.62
C ALA A 375 -5.33 -13.41 26.39
N SER A 376 -6.59 -13.69 26.61
CA SER A 376 -7.59 -13.81 25.56
C SER A 376 -7.51 -12.51 24.75
N VAL A 377 -7.02 -12.59 23.53
CA VAL A 377 -6.96 -11.45 22.62
C VAL A 377 -8.40 -11.19 22.19
N SER A 378 -9.10 -10.36 22.94
CA SER A 378 -10.32 -9.74 22.46
C SER A 378 -9.91 -8.89 21.27
N ILE A 379 -10.25 -9.32 20.05
CA ILE A 379 -10.10 -8.53 18.84
C ILE A 379 -11.02 -7.33 19.02
N ALA A 380 -10.41 -6.23 19.17
CA ALA A 380 -10.67 -4.92 19.67
C ALA A 380 -12.08 -4.33 19.46
N ASP A 381 -12.66 -3.87 20.53
CA ASP A 381 -13.70 -2.81 20.59
C ASP A 381 -13.19 -1.41 20.14
N GLY A 382 -12.18 -1.32 19.29
CA GLY A 382 -11.61 -0.07 18.81
C GLY A 382 -12.27 0.39 17.50
N VAL A 383 -12.65 1.67 17.44
CA VAL A 383 -13.11 2.30 16.19
C VAL A 383 -11.96 2.44 15.21
N GLU A 384 -12.05 1.84 14.04
CA GLU A 384 -11.12 2.05 12.94
C GLU A 384 -11.36 3.44 12.34
N ILE A 385 -10.30 4.22 12.13
CA ILE A 385 -10.42 5.59 11.62
C ILE A 385 -11.02 5.61 10.20
N GLU A 386 -10.84 4.55 9.43
CA GLU A 386 -11.41 4.39 8.09
C GLU A 386 -12.94 4.41 8.11
N SER A 387 -13.57 3.95 9.20
CA SER A 387 -15.02 4.06 9.39
C SER A 387 -15.51 5.51 9.46
N LEU A 388 -14.61 6.45 9.76
CA LEU A 388 -14.89 7.89 9.77
C LEU A 388 -14.43 8.57 8.49
N ILE A 389 -13.34 8.09 7.87
CA ILE A 389 -12.78 8.62 6.63
C ILE A 389 -13.71 8.34 5.45
N ILE A 390 -14.11 7.08 5.27
CA ILE A 390 -14.79 6.67 4.04
C ILE A 390 -16.18 7.29 3.88
N PRO A 391 -17.06 7.36 4.89
CA PRO A 391 -18.34 8.05 4.75
C PRO A 391 -18.19 9.54 4.37
N GLU A 392 -17.17 10.22 4.90
CA GLU A 392 -16.89 11.62 4.52
C GLU A 392 -16.41 11.73 3.06
N LEU A 393 -15.56 10.81 2.60
CA LEU A 393 -15.15 10.74 1.19
C LEU A 393 -16.34 10.48 0.26
N VAL A 394 -17.23 9.57 0.65
CA VAL A 394 -18.46 9.25 -0.12
C VAL A 394 -19.33 10.49 -0.28
N LYS A 395 -19.48 11.30 0.77
CA LYS A 395 -20.18 12.58 0.71
C LYS A 395 -19.53 13.56 -0.25
N LEU A 396 -18.19 13.72 -0.15
CA LEU A 396 -17.43 14.60 -1.05
C LEU A 396 -17.57 14.16 -2.51
N HIS A 397 -17.42 12.86 -2.78
CA HIS A 397 -17.58 12.30 -4.12
C HIS A 397 -19.00 12.51 -4.66
N SER A 398 -20.03 12.26 -3.84
CA SER A 398 -21.42 12.49 -4.21
C SER A 398 -21.70 13.95 -4.58
N ASN A 399 -21.18 14.89 -3.78
CA ASN A 399 -21.30 16.32 -4.04
C ASN A 399 -20.60 16.74 -5.34
N MET A 400 -19.46 16.12 -5.63
CA MET A 400 -18.72 16.38 -6.86
C MET A 400 -19.49 15.88 -8.08
N ILE A 401 -20.04 14.67 -8.03
CA ILE A 401 -20.89 14.10 -9.10
C ILE A 401 -22.09 15.01 -9.35
N ALA A 402 -22.82 15.44 -8.30
CA ALA A 402 -23.99 16.31 -8.41
C ALA A 402 -23.65 17.66 -9.05
N LYS A 403 -22.52 18.27 -8.66
CA LYS A 403 -22.04 19.53 -9.26
C LYS A 403 -21.72 19.40 -10.76
N GLN A 404 -21.19 18.25 -11.19
CA GLN A 404 -20.89 17.99 -12.59
C GLN A 404 -22.16 17.76 -13.41
N GLN A 405 -23.10 17.00 -12.88
CA GLN A 405 -24.39 16.79 -13.52
C GLN A 405 -25.18 18.10 -13.71
N ALA A 406 -25.14 18.98 -12.68
CA ALA A 406 -25.75 20.30 -12.77
C ALA A 406 -25.11 21.22 -13.83
N LYS A 407 -23.82 21.06 -14.12
CA LYS A 407 -23.13 21.81 -15.17
C LYS A 407 -23.40 21.28 -16.59
N GLN A 408 -23.90 20.06 -16.73
CA GLN A 408 -24.22 19.41 -18.01
C GLN A 408 -25.70 19.55 -18.40
N GLN A 409 -26.53 20.01 -17.48
CA GLN A 409 -27.92 20.38 -17.80
C GLN A 409 -27.90 21.79 -18.41
N PRO A 410 -28.48 21.96 -19.63
CA PRO A 410 -28.49 23.21 -20.37
C PRO A 410 -29.30 24.31 -19.68
#